data_3713dc6d867dfc0cb13836885689872a
#
_entry.id   3713dc6d867dfc0cb13836885689872a
#
_cell.length_a   1.000
_cell.length_b   1.000
_cell.length_c   1.000
_cell.angle_alpha   90.00
_cell.angle_beta   90.00
_cell.angle_gamma   90.00
#
_symmetry.space_group_name_H-M   'P 1'
#
loop_
_entity.id
_entity.type
_entity.pdbx_description
1 polymer ?
#
loop_
_entity_poly.entity_id
_entity_poly.type
_entity_poly.pdbx_seq_one_letter_code
_entity_poly.pdbx_strand_id
1 'polypeptide(L)'
;MTPKQETQLKKLGPFSIAQAEKIGISHQELSRLVKEEKIHRMERGVYIHTDASFPREIDFQIACKKFGPKSAVGGLTALFYYNLADQVPGHTWMLVPPEKRATSKVYRLIRTKTPLNVGIIEINGYRIVSIERAIIEAFKLATKLGERTAIKAARIAIKNELTTLKKIGKMAKELGLDSYLTKHFEAIVGAIEE
;
A
#
# COMPACT_ATOMS: atom_id res chain seq x y z
N MET A 1 21.06 18.64 -15.90
CA MET A 1 20.06 18.96 -14.87
C MET A 1 20.32 20.36 -14.34
N THR A 2 19.28 21.21 -14.26
CA THR A 2 19.36 22.56 -13.71
C THR A 2 19.22 22.54 -12.17
N PRO A 3 19.68 23.58 -11.43
CA PRO A 3 19.48 23.66 -9.98
C PRO A 3 18.01 23.55 -9.54
N LYS A 4 17.09 24.10 -10.35
CA LYS A 4 15.65 23.99 -10.11
C LYS A 4 15.15 22.54 -10.22
N GLN A 5 15.57 21.82 -11.25
CA GLN A 5 15.23 20.40 -11.43
C GLN A 5 15.79 19.55 -10.28
N GLU A 6 17.02 19.80 -9.85
CA GLU A 6 17.64 19.11 -8.74
C GLU A 6 16.85 19.30 -7.44
N THR A 7 16.49 20.54 -7.11
CA THR A 7 15.65 20.85 -5.93
C THR A 7 14.30 20.14 -6.01
N GLN A 8 13.69 20.06 -7.19
CA GLN A 8 12.43 19.35 -7.39
C GLN A 8 12.59 17.83 -7.18
N LEU A 9 13.66 17.22 -7.71
CA LEU A 9 13.92 15.78 -7.49
C LEU A 9 14.13 15.45 -6.01
N LYS A 10 14.91 16.28 -5.29
CA LYS A 10 15.11 16.10 -3.84
C LYS A 10 13.80 16.08 -3.06
N LYS A 11 12.87 16.98 -3.40
CA LYS A 11 11.56 17.09 -2.75
C LYS A 11 10.59 15.96 -3.09
N LEU A 12 10.74 15.32 -4.24
CA LEU A 12 9.84 14.23 -4.64
C LEU A 12 10.06 12.94 -3.83
N GLY A 13 11.22 12.77 -3.17
CA GLY A 13 11.63 11.49 -2.63
C GLY A 13 11.75 10.46 -3.77
N PRO A 14 11.25 9.22 -3.63
CA PRO A 14 11.17 8.30 -4.76
C PRO A 14 10.28 8.84 -5.89
N PHE A 15 10.76 8.77 -7.14
CA PHE A 15 10.04 9.27 -8.31
C PHE A 15 10.09 8.29 -9.48
N SER A 16 9.07 8.35 -10.33
CA SER A 16 8.99 7.56 -11.56
C SER A 16 9.56 8.34 -12.75
N ILE A 17 9.83 7.62 -13.87
CA ILE A 17 10.23 8.23 -15.14
C ILE A 17 9.23 9.33 -15.55
N ALA A 18 7.91 9.05 -15.50
CA ALA A 18 6.88 10.03 -15.85
C ALA A 18 6.89 11.29 -14.97
N GLN A 19 7.33 11.19 -13.71
CA GLN A 19 7.49 12.37 -12.85
C GLN A 19 8.74 13.17 -13.22
N ALA A 20 9.84 12.50 -13.60
CA ALA A 20 11.04 13.16 -14.09
C ALA A 20 10.78 13.91 -15.41
N GLU A 21 10.06 13.28 -16.34
CA GLU A 21 9.66 13.89 -17.61
C GLU A 21 8.81 15.16 -17.42
N LYS A 22 7.89 15.15 -16.45
CA LYS A 22 7.08 16.35 -16.12
C LYS A 22 7.91 17.57 -15.68
N ILE A 23 9.11 17.34 -15.16
CA ILE A 23 10.04 18.42 -14.79
C ILE A 23 11.15 18.62 -15.83
N GLY A 24 10.97 18.04 -17.02
CA GLY A 24 11.86 18.22 -18.17
C GLY A 24 13.15 17.41 -18.11
N ILE A 25 13.18 16.27 -17.38
CA ILE A 25 14.32 15.35 -17.35
C ILE A 25 13.97 14.12 -18.19
N SER A 26 14.68 13.92 -19.29
CA SER A 26 14.47 12.82 -20.23
C SER A 26 15.00 11.48 -19.66
N HIS A 27 14.55 10.37 -20.25
CA HIS A 27 15.06 9.05 -19.91
C HIS A 27 16.59 8.90 -20.13
N GLN A 28 17.11 9.54 -21.19
CA GLN A 28 18.55 9.55 -21.44
C GLN A 28 19.31 10.32 -20.36
N GLU A 29 18.77 11.46 -19.93
CA GLU A 29 19.34 12.25 -18.84
C GLU A 29 19.29 11.51 -17.52
N LEU A 30 18.21 10.77 -17.20
CA LEU A 30 18.15 9.90 -16.03
C LEU A 30 19.26 8.85 -16.04
N SER A 31 19.52 8.24 -17.20
CA SER A 31 20.60 7.25 -17.33
C SER A 31 21.99 7.87 -17.09
N ARG A 32 22.19 9.13 -17.52
CA ARG A 32 23.41 9.89 -17.25
C ARG A 32 23.55 10.23 -15.77
N LEU A 33 22.46 10.71 -15.13
CA LEU A 33 22.44 11.08 -13.71
C LEU A 33 22.71 9.87 -12.79
N VAL A 34 22.28 8.68 -13.18
CA VAL A 34 22.63 7.43 -12.47
C VAL A 34 24.13 7.15 -12.57
N LYS A 35 24.75 7.32 -13.76
CA LYS A 35 26.21 7.14 -13.95
C LYS A 35 27.01 8.19 -13.19
N GLU A 36 26.49 9.41 -13.04
CA GLU A 36 27.09 10.51 -12.27
C GLU A 36 26.79 10.39 -10.76
N GLU A 37 26.14 9.32 -10.31
CA GLU A 37 25.76 9.05 -8.91
C GLU A 37 24.91 10.17 -8.25
N LYS A 38 24.26 11.01 -9.06
CA LYS A 38 23.35 12.07 -8.60
C LYS A 38 21.98 11.53 -8.21
N ILE A 39 21.60 10.41 -8.80
CA ILE A 39 20.38 9.67 -8.47
C ILE A 39 20.68 8.18 -8.38
N HIS A 40 19.96 7.47 -7.52
CA HIS A 40 20.02 6.01 -7.44
C HIS A 40 18.78 5.39 -8.07
N ARG A 41 18.96 4.29 -8.77
CA ARG A 41 17.86 3.48 -9.27
C ARG A 41 17.44 2.49 -8.19
N MET A 42 16.30 2.72 -7.56
CA MET A 42 15.74 1.87 -6.51
C MET A 42 15.10 0.60 -7.07
N GLU A 43 14.36 0.77 -8.19
CA GLU A 43 13.67 -0.30 -8.89
C GLU A 43 13.59 0.04 -10.39
N ARG A 44 13.12 -0.90 -11.21
CA ARG A 44 12.90 -0.61 -12.64
C ARG A 44 11.89 0.52 -12.80
N GLY A 45 12.36 1.68 -13.31
CA GLY A 45 11.57 2.88 -13.53
C GLY A 45 11.29 3.73 -12.30
N VAL A 46 11.94 3.42 -11.15
CA VAL A 46 11.85 4.22 -9.91
C VAL A 46 13.24 4.63 -9.48
N TYR A 47 13.41 5.90 -9.22
CA TYR A 47 14.68 6.55 -8.86
C TYR A 47 14.52 7.40 -7.61
N ILE A 48 15.62 7.76 -6.97
CA ILE A 48 15.69 8.72 -5.86
C ILE A 48 16.93 9.58 -6.02
N HIS A 49 16.87 10.85 -5.59
CA HIS A 49 18.05 11.70 -5.54
C HIS A 49 19.00 11.26 -4.42
N THR A 50 20.30 11.30 -4.64
CA THR A 50 21.31 10.85 -3.67
C THR A 50 21.16 11.53 -2.31
N ASP A 51 20.85 12.84 -2.29
CA ASP A 51 20.65 13.61 -1.05
C ASP A 51 19.19 13.63 -0.56
N ALA A 52 18.29 12.80 -1.10
CA ALA A 52 16.93 12.73 -0.60
C ALA A 52 16.88 12.02 0.76
N SER A 53 15.96 12.43 1.63
CA SER A 53 15.72 11.73 2.88
C SER A 53 15.07 10.35 2.65
N PHE A 54 15.43 9.39 3.49
CA PHE A 54 14.87 8.03 3.48
C PHE A 54 13.89 7.90 4.66
N PRO A 55 12.59 8.17 4.45
CA PRO A 55 11.59 7.95 5.49
C PRO A 55 11.42 6.44 5.76
N ARG A 56 10.85 6.11 6.94
CA ARG A 56 10.60 4.72 7.35
C ARG A 56 9.78 3.94 6.31
N GLU A 57 8.83 4.61 5.66
CA GLU A 57 7.92 4.01 4.68
C GLU A 57 8.41 4.16 3.23
N ILE A 58 9.71 4.33 3.01
CA ILE A 58 10.28 4.50 1.66
C ILE A 58 9.92 3.33 0.74
N ASP A 59 9.87 2.11 1.26
CA ASP A 59 9.51 0.92 0.48
C ASP A 59 8.07 0.99 -0.04
N PHE A 60 7.15 1.62 0.71
CA PHE A 60 5.77 1.85 0.28
C PHE A 60 5.70 2.89 -0.83
N GLN A 61 6.49 3.95 -0.71
CA GLN A 61 6.60 4.97 -1.76
C GLN A 61 7.13 4.35 -3.05
N ILE A 62 8.24 3.58 -2.98
CA ILE A 62 8.83 2.87 -4.12
C ILE A 62 7.82 1.93 -4.77
N ALA A 63 7.11 1.13 -3.96
CA ALA A 63 6.09 0.21 -4.44
C ALA A 63 4.95 0.93 -5.18
N CYS A 64 4.42 2.02 -4.61
CA CYS A 64 3.37 2.81 -5.24
C CYS A 64 3.84 3.48 -6.54
N LYS A 65 5.10 3.96 -6.62
CA LYS A 65 5.66 4.49 -7.86
C LYS A 65 5.83 3.39 -8.93
N LYS A 66 6.28 2.21 -8.53
CA LYS A 66 6.48 1.05 -9.43
C LYS A 66 5.16 0.54 -10.01
N PHE A 67 4.13 0.39 -9.20
CA PHE A 67 2.86 -0.17 -9.65
C PHE A 67 1.87 0.87 -10.17
N GLY A 68 2.12 2.15 -9.90
CA GLY A 68 1.37 3.29 -10.43
C GLY A 68 0.20 3.74 -9.56
N PRO A 69 -0.51 4.80 -10.00
CA PRO A 69 -1.50 5.50 -9.19
C PRO A 69 -2.76 4.68 -8.85
N LYS A 70 -3.00 3.58 -9.58
CA LYS A 70 -4.08 2.63 -9.28
C LYS A 70 -3.59 1.44 -8.44
N SER A 71 -2.62 1.65 -7.55
CA SER A 71 -2.14 0.65 -6.60
C SER A 71 -2.14 1.19 -5.19
N ALA A 72 -2.18 0.32 -4.20
CA ALA A 72 -2.09 0.69 -2.79
C ALA A 72 -1.45 -0.44 -1.97
N VAL A 73 -0.79 -0.09 -0.89
CA VAL A 73 -0.35 -1.06 0.13
C VAL A 73 -1.59 -1.65 0.79
N GLY A 74 -1.63 -2.98 0.95
CA GLY A 74 -2.79 -3.68 1.52
C GLY A 74 -2.42 -5.03 2.11
N GLY A 75 -3.43 -5.87 2.33
CA GLY A 75 -3.26 -7.22 2.88
C GLY A 75 -2.49 -7.22 4.20
N LEU A 76 -1.60 -8.22 4.37
CA LEU A 76 -0.84 -8.37 5.61
C LEU A 76 0.02 -7.14 5.93
N THR A 77 0.58 -6.47 4.92
CA THR A 77 1.41 -5.27 5.13
C THR A 77 0.61 -4.13 5.76
N ALA A 78 -0.63 -3.90 5.33
CA ALA A 78 -1.48 -2.87 5.92
C ALA A 78 -1.92 -3.26 7.34
N LEU A 79 -2.26 -4.52 7.60
CA LEU A 79 -2.57 -4.99 8.96
C LEU A 79 -1.38 -4.80 9.89
N PHE A 80 -0.17 -5.14 9.46
CA PHE A 80 1.05 -4.94 10.25
C PHE A 80 1.35 -3.45 10.47
N TYR A 81 1.18 -2.61 9.44
CA TYR A 81 1.36 -1.16 9.55
C TYR A 81 0.46 -0.52 10.61
N TYR A 82 -0.78 -0.99 10.71
CA TYR A 82 -1.75 -0.53 11.73
C TYR A 82 -1.65 -1.27 13.08
N ASN A 83 -0.64 -2.13 13.27
CA ASN A 83 -0.50 -2.97 14.47
C ASN A 83 -1.70 -3.90 14.71
N LEU A 84 -2.35 -4.37 13.66
CA LEU A 84 -3.49 -5.27 13.71
C LEU A 84 -3.10 -6.74 13.49
N ALA A 85 -1.84 -7.02 13.19
CA ALA A 85 -1.28 -8.36 13.04
C ALA A 85 0.13 -8.41 13.60
N ASP A 86 0.48 -9.51 14.28
CA ASP A 86 1.84 -9.73 14.83
C ASP A 86 2.79 -10.27 13.76
N GLN A 87 2.23 -10.86 12.69
CA GLN A 87 3.03 -11.45 11.63
C GLN A 87 3.71 -10.38 10.80
N VAL A 88 5.05 -10.38 10.82
CA VAL A 88 5.86 -9.52 9.96
C VAL A 88 5.72 -9.99 8.51
N PRO A 89 5.29 -9.13 7.57
CA PRO A 89 5.18 -9.53 6.17
C PRO A 89 6.57 -9.70 5.55
N GLY A 90 6.86 -10.89 5.03
CA GLY A 90 8.11 -11.16 4.30
C GLY A 90 8.20 -10.44 2.94
N HIS A 91 7.11 -9.82 2.47
CA HIS A 91 7.00 -9.05 1.22
C HIS A 91 6.03 -7.92 1.44
N THR A 92 6.23 -6.78 0.77
CA THR A 92 5.22 -5.74 0.74
C THR A 92 4.03 -6.18 -0.13
N TRP A 93 2.84 -6.26 0.47
CA TRP A 93 1.61 -6.65 -0.21
C TRP A 93 0.98 -5.43 -0.88
N MET A 94 0.73 -5.55 -2.18
CA MET A 94 0.19 -4.46 -3.00
C MET A 94 -1.12 -4.87 -3.64
N LEU A 95 -2.16 -4.07 -3.43
CA LEU A 95 -3.38 -4.15 -4.21
C LEU A 95 -3.13 -3.49 -5.57
N VAL A 96 -3.47 -4.21 -6.63
CA VAL A 96 -3.33 -3.74 -8.01
C VAL A 96 -4.57 -4.10 -8.82
N PRO A 97 -4.84 -3.37 -9.92
CA PRO A 97 -5.94 -3.71 -10.81
C PRO A 97 -5.77 -5.11 -11.42
N PRO A 98 -6.86 -5.78 -11.83
CA PRO A 98 -6.82 -7.16 -12.37
C PRO A 98 -5.93 -7.29 -13.59
N GLU A 99 -5.90 -6.27 -14.44
CA GLU A 99 -5.13 -6.23 -15.70
C GLU A 99 -3.62 -6.03 -15.49
N LYS A 100 -3.17 -5.73 -14.27
CA LYS A 100 -1.74 -5.52 -13.98
C LYS A 100 -0.95 -6.81 -14.12
N ARG A 101 -0.26 -6.98 -15.24
CA ARG A 101 0.56 -8.15 -15.59
C ARG A 101 2.00 -8.03 -15.09
N ALA A 102 2.19 -7.60 -13.85
CA ALA A 102 3.52 -7.57 -13.24
C ALA A 102 3.73 -8.82 -12.39
N THR A 103 4.96 -9.30 -12.35
CA THR A 103 5.45 -10.30 -11.38
C THR A 103 6.57 -9.67 -10.56
N SER A 104 6.73 -10.09 -9.34
CA SER A 104 7.80 -9.59 -8.48
C SER A 104 8.19 -10.65 -7.46
N LYS A 105 9.49 -10.72 -7.17
CA LYS A 105 10.02 -11.52 -6.06
C LYS A 105 10.02 -10.74 -4.74
N VAL A 106 9.90 -9.41 -4.80
CA VAL A 106 9.95 -8.50 -3.64
C VAL A 106 8.56 -8.13 -3.15
N TYR A 107 7.57 -8.07 -4.06
CA TYR A 107 6.21 -7.65 -3.75
C TYR A 107 5.22 -8.78 -3.95
N ARG A 108 4.27 -8.91 -3.02
CA ARG A 108 3.12 -9.81 -3.17
C ARG A 108 1.95 -9.04 -3.77
N LEU A 109 1.63 -9.30 -5.04
CA LEU A 109 0.55 -8.60 -5.74
C LEU A 109 -0.80 -9.30 -5.50
N ILE A 110 -1.76 -8.52 -5.01
CA ILE A 110 -3.17 -8.91 -4.87
C ILE A 110 -3.94 -8.20 -5.97
N ARG A 111 -4.30 -8.95 -7.01
CA ARG A 111 -5.15 -8.43 -8.08
C ARG A 111 -6.58 -8.39 -7.59
N THR A 112 -7.19 -7.21 -7.59
CA THR A 112 -8.53 -7.03 -7.06
C THR A 112 -9.43 -6.28 -8.04
N LYS A 113 -10.71 -6.69 -8.07
CA LYS A 113 -11.78 -5.98 -8.78
C LYS A 113 -12.46 -4.93 -7.89
N THR A 114 -12.17 -4.92 -6.58
CA THR A 114 -12.72 -3.88 -5.69
C THR A 114 -12.15 -2.52 -6.08
N PRO A 115 -12.96 -1.44 -6.02
CA PRO A 115 -12.54 -0.10 -6.40
C PRO A 115 -11.29 0.35 -5.63
N LEU A 116 -10.25 0.79 -6.36
CA LEU A 116 -8.97 1.25 -5.78
C LEU A 116 -8.95 2.76 -5.48
N ASN A 117 -10.13 3.36 -5.34
CA ASN A 117 -10.37 4.73 -4.88
C ASN A 117 -11.25 4.77 -3.61
N VAL A 118 -11.81 3.64 -3.16
CA VAL A 118 -12.63 3.53 -1.96
C VAL A 118 -11.78 2.97 -0.82
N GLY A 119 -11.81 3.60 0.36
CA GLY A 119 -11.04 3.18 1.52
C GLY A 119 -9.51 3.17 1.28
N ILE A 120 -9.01 4.11 0.48
CA ILE A 120 -7.59 4.34 0.24
C ILE A 120 -7.19 5.68 0.84
N ILE A 121 -6.11 5.67 1.59
CA ILE A 121 -5.52 6.87 2.21
C ILE A 121 -4.21 7.17 1.47
N GLU A 122 -4.00 8.42 1.13
CA GLU A 122 -2.74 8.90 0.57
C GLU A 122 -1.97 9.65 1.66
N ILE A 123 -0.78 9.17 1.98
CA ILE A 123 0.07 9.71 3.05
C ILE A 123 1.50 9.76 2.50
N ASN A 124 2.17 10.91 2.66
CA ASN A 124 3.61 11.04 2.40
C ASN A 124 4.08 10.40 1.07
N GLY A 125 3.27 10.50 0.01
CA GLY A 125 3.63 10.01 -1.32
C GLY A 125 3.44 8.51 -1.56
N TYR A 126 2.78 7.77 -0.66
CA TYR A 126 2.28 6.42 -0.87
C TYR A 126 0.78 6.32 -0.61
N ARG A 127 0.19 5.24 -1.09
CA ARG A 127 -1.23 4.91 -0.93
C ARG A 127 -1.36 3.62 -0.13
N ILE A 128 -2.20 3.63 0.87
CA ILE A 128 -2.47 2.48 1.74
C ILE A 128 -3.98 2.33 1.95
N VAL A 129 -4.45 1.11 2.12
CA VAL A 129 -5.87 0.87 2.49
C VAL A 129 -6.16 1.42 3.89
N SER A 130 -7.38 1.93 4.12
CA SER A 130 -7.85 2.32 5.46
C SER A 130 -7.94 1.10 6.38
N ILE A 131 -8.03 1.33 7.69
CA ILE A 131 -8.18 0.27 8.71
C ILE A 131 -9.40 -0.61 8.38
N GLU A 132 -10.55 -0.02 8.09
CA GLU A 132 -11.78 -0.73 7.79
C GLU A 132 -11.61 -1.61 6.54
N ARG A 133 -10.97 -1.05 5.50
CA ARG A 133 -10.70 -1.79 4.28
C ARG A 133 -9.68 -2.90 4.52
N ALA A 134 -8.63 -2.66 5.28
CA ALA A 134 -7.64 -3.68 5.63
C ALA A 134 -8.29 -4.89 6.32
N ILE A 135 -9.21 -4.62 7.24
CA ILE A 135 -9.95 -5.66 7.98
C ILE A 135 -10.86 -6.45 7.05
N ILE A 136 -11.73 -5.78 6.27
CA ILE A 136 -12.67 -6.51 5.42
C ILE A 136 -11.97 -7.28 4.30
N GLU A 137 -10.88 -6.75 3.74
CA GLU A 137 -10.07 -7.49 2.78
C GLU A 137 -9.30 -8.66 3.43
N ALA A 138 -8.98 -8.61 4.73
CA ALA A 138 -8.40 -9.75 5.43
C ALA A 138 -9.36 -10.93 5.49
N PHE A 139 -10.65 -10.72 5.69
CA PHE A 139 -11.66 -11.78 5.59
C PHE A 139 -11.77 -12.33 4.17
N LYS A 140 -11.76 -11.50 3.15
CA LYS A 140 -11.69 -11.94 1.75
C LYS A 140 -10.43 -12.77 1.45
N LEU A 141 -9.32 -12.45 2.11
CA LEU A 141 -8.03 -13.12 1.95
C LEU A 141 -7.77 -14.18 3.03
N ALA A 142 -8.79 -14.64 3.76
CA ALA A 142 -8.65 -15.58 4.87
C ALA A 142 -7.94 -16.88 4.49
N THR A 143 -8.10 -17.37 3.25
CA THR A 143 -7.36 -18.53 2.73
C THR A 143 -5.84 -18.34 2.64
N LYS A 144 -5.38 -17.07 2.58
CA LYS A 144 -3.95 -16.70 2.48
C LYS A 144 -3.36 -16.20 3.79
N LEU A 145 -4.19 -15.57 4.63
CA LEU A 145 -3.78 -14.93 5.89
C LEU A 145 -4.11 -15.77 7.11
N GLY A 146 -5.06 -16.71 6.98
CA GLY A 146 -5.72 -17.37 8.09
C GLY A 146 -6.91 -16.54 8.63
N GLU A 147 -8.01 -17.25 8.88
CA GLU A 147 -9.25 -16.64 9.40
C GLU A 147 -9.03 -15.98 10.77
N ARG A 148 -8.25 -16.65 11.64
CA ARG A 148 -7.88 -16.12 12.96
C ARG A 148 -7.18 -14.76 12.88
N THR A 149 -6.35 -14.53 11.86
CA THR A 149 -5.67 -13.25 11.65
C THR A 149 -6.68 -12.14 11.35
N ALA A 150 -7.68 -12.42 10.51
CA ALA A 150 -8.73 -11.44 10.17
C ALA A 150 -9.61 -11.11 11.39
N ILE A 151 -10.04 -12.11 12.17
CA ILE A 151 -10.82 -11.93 13.40
C ILE A 151 -10.00 -11.13 14.43
N LYS A 152 -8.73 -11.51 14.67
CA LYS A 152 -7.83 -10.81 15.59
C LYS A 152 -7.65 -9.34 15.18
N ALA A 153 -7.48 -9.07 13.88
CA ALA A 153 -7.33 -7.70 13.38
C ALA A 153 -8.57 -6.85 13.66
N ALA A 154 -9.77 -7.39 13.41
CA ALA A 154 -11.03 -6.71 13.72
C ALA A 154 -11.17 -6.43 15.22
N ARG A 155 -10.92 -7.45 16.06
CA ARG A 155 -10.96 -7.33 17.52
C ARG A 155 -10.02 -6.23 18.03
N ILE A 156 -8.74 -6.26 17.64
CA ILE A 156 -7.74 -5.28 18.07
C ILE A 156 -8.17 -3.87 17.65
N ALA A 157 -8.62 -3.70 16.41
CA ALA A 157 -9.03 -2.39 15.90
C ALA A 157 -10.23 -1.82 16.65
N ILE A 158 -11.21 -2.64 17.01
CA ILE A 158 -12.41 -2.22 17.74
C ILE A 158 -12.05 -1.97 19.23
N LYS A 159 -11.32 -2.88 19.87
CA LYS A 159 -10.93 -2.76 21.28
C LYS A 159 -10.05 -1.53 21.54
N ASN A 160 -9.21 -1.15 20.58
CA ASN A 160 -8.37 0.04 20.65
C ASN A 160 -9.04 1.30 20.07
N GLU A 161 -10.36 1.26 19.83
CA GLU A 161 -11.16 2.39 19.32
C GLU A 161 -10.65 2.99 17.99
N LEU A 162 -9.85 2.24 17.23
CA LEU A 162 -9.35 2.68 15.92
C LEU A 162 -10.46 2.72 14.86
N THR A 163 -11.48 1.88 15.04
CA THR A 163 -12.68 1.83 14.20
C THR A 163 -13.85 1.22 14.97
N THR A 164 -15.02 1.09 14.31
CA THR A 164 -16.20 0.45 14.88
C THR A 164 -16.75 -0.60 13.90
N LEU A 165 -17.50 -1.57 14.43
CA LEU A 165 -18.17 -2.58 13.61
C LEU A 165 -19.09 -1.94 12.55
N LYS A 166 -19.75 -0.82 12.89
CA LYS A 166 -20.57 -0.02 11.96
C LYS A 166 -19.74 0.54 10.80
N LYS A 167 -18.55 1.09 11.06
CA LYS A 167 -17.65 1.60 10.01
C LYS A 167 -17.13 0.48 9.12
N ILE A 168 -16.74 -0.66 9.70
CA ILE A 168 -16.32 -1.85 8.96
C ILE A 168 -17.46 -2.35 8.06
N GLY A 169 -18.69 -2.42 8.58
CA GLY A 169 -19.89 -2.82 7.81
C GLY A 169 -20.21 -1.86 6.66
N LYS A 170 -20.07 -0.54 6.88
CA LYS A 170 -20.21 0.46 5.82
C LYS A 170 -19.18 0.24 4.71
N MET A 171 -17.91 0.08 5.07
CA MET A 171 -16.83 -0.19 4.11
C MET A 171 -17.06 -1.51 3.35
N ALA A 172 -17.53 -2.56 4.02
CA ALA A 172 -17.86 -3.83 3.39
C ALA A 172 -18.93 -3.66 2.28
N LYS A 173 -19.99 -2.91 2.55
CA LYS A 173 -21.03 -2.59 1.56
C LYS A 173 -20.50 -1.78 0.38
N GLU A 174 -19.71 -0.74 0.65
CA GLU A 174 -19.11 0.12 -0.39
C GLU A 174 -18.17 -0.67 -1.33
N LEU A 175 -17.54 -1.74 -0.82
CA LEU A 175 -16.66 -2.62 -1.58
C LEU A 175 -17.36 -3.83 -2.20
N GLY A 176 -18.66 -4.08 -1.89
CA GLY A 176 -19.38 -5.29 -2.29
C GLY A 176 -18.81 -6.55 -1.62
N LEU A 177 -18.35 -6.44 -0.38
CA LEU A 177 -17.72 -7.50 0.41
C LEU A 177 -18.50 -7.84 1.69
N ASP A 178 -19.74 -7.42 1.80
CA ASP A 178 -20.62 -7.62 2.97
C ASP A 178 -20.81 -9.09 3.31
N SER A 179 -20.88 -9.98 2.32
CA SER A 179 -21.00 -11.42 2.54
C SER A 179 -19.82 -12.01 3.35
N TYR A 180 -18.63 -11.47 3.20
CA TYR A 180 -17.46 -11.90 4.00
C TYR A 180 -17.59 -11.46 5.46
N LEU A 181 -18.13 -10.27 5.73
CA LEU A 181 -18.35 -9.79 7.08
C LEU A 181 -19.48 -10.59 7.76
N THR A 182 -20.61 -10.81 7.07
CA THR A 182 -21.74 -11.56 7.60
C THR A 182 -21.35 -12.97 8.02
N LYS A 183 -20.55 -13.66 7.20
CA LYS A 183 -20.05 -15.01 7.51
C LYS A 183 -19.29 -15.09 8.83
N HIS A 184 -18.58 -14.04 9.22
CA HIS A 184 -17.71 -14.02 10.38
C HIS A 184 -18.22 -13.14 11.53
N PHE A 185 -19.48 -12.62 11.39
CA PHE A 185 -20.03 -11.63 12.30
C PHE A 185 -20.04 -12.11 13.75
N GLU A 186 -20.58 -13.31 14.02
CA GLU A 186 -20.65 -13.88 15.37
C GLU A 186 -19.25 -14.09 15.97
N ALA A 187 -18.29 -14.54 15.16
CA ALA A 187 -16.91 -14.72 15.62
C ALA A 187 -16.23 -13.38 15.97
N ILE A 188 -16.60 -12.29 15.27
CA ILE A 188 -16.08 -10.95 15.59
C ILE A 188 -16.72 -10.44 16.88
N VAL A 189 -18.03 -10.55 17.02
CA VAL A 189 -18.76 -10.06 18.21
C VAL A 189 -18.34 -10.85 19.44
N GLY A 190 -18.35 -12.17 19.40
CA GLY A 190 -17.91 -13.00 20.53
C GLY A 190 -16.46 -12.72 20.95
N ALA A 191 -15.58 -12.45 19.99
CA ALA A 191 -14.18 -12.10 20.29
C ALA A 191 -13.99 -10.66 20.86
N ILE A 192 -15.00 -9.81 20.85
CA ILE A 192 -14.96 -8.45 21.44
C ILE A 192 -15.43 -8.49 22.89
N GLU A 193 -16.34 -9.40 23.21
CA GLU A 193 -16.93 -9.56 24.56
C GLU A 193 -15.98 -10.24 25.53
N GLU A 194 -14.99 -10.97 25.07
CA GLU A 194 -13.87 -11.55 25.85
C GLU A 194 -12.74 -10.50 26.10
#